data_853f4aed48c988569a9409f19b1fc9ec
#
_entry.id   853f4aed48c988569a9409f19b1fc9ec
#
_cell.length_a   1.000
_cell.length_b   1.000
_cell.length_c   1.000
_cell.angle_alpha   90.00
_cell.angle_beta   90.00
_cell.angle_gamma   90.00
#
_symmetry.space_group_name_H-M   'P 1'
#
loop_
_entity.id
_entity.type
_entity.pdbx_description
1 polymer ?
#
loop_
_entity_poly.entity_id
_entity_poly.type
_entity_poly.pdbx_seq_one_letter_code
_entity_poly.pdbx_strand_id
1 'polypeptide(L)'
;MITEVLDLIESDNYQVVNQKNLKGFFCSKRFPSDGKIDWNQDRESINNLIRGLSDPYPNAFFFFNEKKILVKKAKLIEDDFRGPPGRICARKDGGIIVSCGTKFSENQSLFISEIEVNGQIYKADNFFTKLWEDLK
;
A
#
# COMPACT_ATOMS: atom_id res chain seq x y z
N MET A 1 -17.17 -10.73 -13.67
CA MET A 1 -16.24 -11.89 -13.80
C MET A 1 -16.62 -13.07 -12.89
N ILE A 2 -16.72 -12.96 -11.55
CA ILE A 2 -17.10 -14.11 -10.72
C ILE A 2 -18.57 -14.49 -10.88
N THR A 3 -19.47 -13.52 -10.96
CA THR A 3 -20.90 -13.72 -11.22
C THR A 3 -21.16 -14.42 -12.57
N GLU A 4 -20.52 -13.97 -13.63
CA GLU A 4 -20.60 -14.60 -14.97
C GLU A 4 -20.15 -16.06 -14.95
N VAL A 5 -19.11 -16.38 -14.17
CA VAL A 5 -18.64 -17.77 -14.03
C VAL A 5 -19.66 -18.62 -13.29
N LEU A 6 -20.32 -18.08 -12.26
CA LEU A 6 -21.37 -18.77 -11.53
C LEU A 6 -22.59 -19.04 -12.44
N ASP A 7 -23.01 -18.05 -13.23
CA ASP A 7 -24.11 -18.18 -14.18
C ASP A 7 -23.80 -19.28 -15.24
N LEU A 8 -22.55 -19.36 -15.72
CA LEU A 8 -22.10 -20.40 -16.64
C LEU A 8 -22.13 -21.79 -15.99
N ILE A 9 -21.75 -21.90 -14.71
CA ILE A 9 -21.78 -23.15 -13.96
C ILE A 9 -23.24 -23.59 -13.72
N GLU A 10 -24.11 -22.66 -13.29
CA GLU A 10 -25.54 -22.96 -13.05
C GLU A 10 -26.26 -23.37 -14.33
N SER A 11 -25.92 -22.80 -15.47
CA SER A 11 -26.50 -23.15 -16.78
C SER A 11 -25.86 -24.38 -17.45
N ASP A 12 -24.88 -25.02 -16.81
CA ASP A 12 -24.09 -26.14 -17.35
C ASP A 12 -23.41 -25.83 -18.71
N ASN A 13 -23.13 -24.53 -18.94
CA ASN A 13 -22.56 -24.01 -20.18
C ASN A 13 -21.12 -23.50 -19.97
N TYR A 14 -20.24 -24.36 -19.48
CA TYR A 14 -18.85 -24.04 -19.23
C TYR A 14 -17.89 -25.05 -19.88
N GLN A 15 -16.66 -24.60 -20.15
CA GLN A 15 -15.59 -25.46 -20.64
C GLN A 15 -14.47 -25.55 -19.62
N VAL A 16 -14.06 -26.78 -19.31
CA VAL A 16 -12.92 -27.04 -18.41
C VAL A 16 -11.64 -27.12 -19.22
N VAL A 17 -10.65 -26.33 -18.82
CA VAL A 17 -9.31 -26.33 -19.40
C VAL A 17 -8.32 -26.98 -18.44
N ASN A 18 -7.51 -27.93 -18.92
CA ASN A 18 -6.50 -28.56 -18.08
C ASN A 18 -5.35 -27.58 -17.80
N GLN A 19 -5.15 -27.20 -16.54
CA GLN A 19 -4.12 -26.27 -16.11
C GLN A 19 -2.69 -26.71 -16.42
N LYS A 20 -2.42 -28.03 -16.52
CA LYS A 20 -1.08 -28.56 -16.83
C LYS A 20 -0.53 -28.07 -18.18
N ASN A 21 -1.41 -27.68 -19.09
CA ASN A 21 -1.07 -27.20 -20.44
C ASN A 21 -0.91 -25.67 -20.52
N LEU A 22 -1.18 -24.95 -19.43
CA LEU A 22 -1.07 -23.49 -19.40
C LEU A 22 0.34 -23.09 -18.93
N LYS A 23 0.91 -22.09 -19.62
CA LYS A 23 2.12 -21.43 -19.14
C LYS A 23 1.79 -20.65 -17.86
N GLY A 24 2.50 -20.94 -16.80
CA GLY A 24 2.35 -20.25 -15.53
C GLY A 24 3.69 -19.90 -14.92
N PHE A 25 3.66 -19.19 -13.81
CA PHE A 25 4.85 -18.88 -13.00
C PHE A 25 4.54 -19.20 -11.52
N PHE A 26 5.56 -19.49 -10.78
CA PHE A 26 5.46 -19.73 -9.34
C PHE A 26 5.93 -18.49 -8.59
N CYS A 27 5.13 -18.07 -7.61
CA CYS A 27 5.53 -17.03 -6.68
C CYS A 27 6.24 -17.66 -5.48
N SER A 28 7.31 -17.05 -5.00
CA SER A 28 7.94 -17.43 -3.74
C SER A 28 7.02 -17.11 -2.56
N LYS A 29 7.26 -17.79 -1.44
CA LYS A 29 6.61 -17.46 -0.18
C LYS A 29 7.00 -16.03 0.25
N ARG A 30 6.04 -15.22 0.65
CA ARG A 30 6.28 -13.90 1.23
C ARG A 30 6.59 -14.02 2.72
N PHE A 31 7.50 -13.16 3.17
CA PHE A 31 7.87 -12.99 4.57
C PHE A 31 7.45 -11.60 5.06
N PRO A 32 7.30 -11.37 6.38
CA PRO A 32 6.97 -10.07 6.94
C PRO A 32 7.95 -8.94 6.54
N SER A 33 9.21 -9.28 6.25
CA SER A 33 10.23 -8.36 5.73
C SER A 33 9.90 -7.76 4.37
N ASP A 34 9.16 -8.49 3.55
CA ASP A 34 8.80 -8.07 2.19
C ASP A 34 7.72 -6.98 2.19
N GLY A 35 7.15 -6.69 3.36
CA GLY A 35 6.22 -5.59 3.56
C GLY A 35 6.86 -4.24 3.78
N LYS A 36 8.20 -4.12 3.72
CA LYS A 36 8.86 -2.82 3.80
C LYS A 36 8.49 -1.98 2.58
N ILE A 37 7.99 -0.76 2.85
CA ILE A 37 7.64 0.19 1.80
C ILE A 37 8.94 0.74 1.17
N ASP A 38 9.04 0.65 -0.14
CA ASP A 38 10.01 1.38 -0.95
C ASP A 38 9.32 2.62 -1.53
N TRP A 39 9.63 3.77 -0.97
CA TRP A 39 9.03 5.05 -1.36
C TRP A 39 9.39 5.48 -2.79
N ASN A 40 10.41 4.86 -3.43
CA ASN A 40 10.74 5.12 -4.84
C ASN A 40 9.74 4.50 -5.81
N GLN A 41 8.90 3.57 -5.35
CA GLN A 41 7.80 3.02 -6.14
C GLN A 41 6.71 4.07 -6.34
N ASP A 42 5.90 3.89 -7.40
CA ASP A 42 4.74 4.73 -7.63
C ASP A 42 3.69 4.55 -6.53
N ARG A 43 2.83 5.56 -6.36
CA ARG A 43 1.81 5.60 -5.32
C ARG A 43 0.79 4.46 -5.40
N GLU A 44 0.48 3.99 -6.62
CA GLU A 44 -0.42 2.87 -6.87
C GLU A 44 0.17 1.57 -6.37
N SER A 45 1.43 1.31 -6.68
CA SER A 45 2.18 0.13 -6.22
C SER A 45 2.28 0.09 -4.69
N ILE A 46 2.60 1.22 -4.05
CA ILE A 46 2.66 1.34 -2.59
C ILE A 46 1.27 1.15 -1.97
N ASN A 47 0.24 1.77 -2.52
CA ASN A 47 -1.13 1.61 -2.02
C ASN A 47 -1.62 0.17 -2.15
N ASN A 48 -1.29 -0.51 -3.25
CA ASN A 48 -1.62 -1.92 -3.45
C ASN A 48 -0.86 -2.84 -2.47
N LEU A 49 0.41 -2.54 -2.17
CA LEU A 49 1.18 -3.24 -1.14
C LEU A 49 0.49 -3.11 0.24
N ILE A 50 0.10 -1.88 0.63
CA ILE A 50 -0.58 -1.62 1.89
C ILE A 50 -1.91 -2.38 1.97
N ARG A 51 -2.73 -2.32 0.92
CA ARG A 51 -4.01 -3.03 0.85
C ARG A 51 -3.84 -4.55 0.89
N GLY A 52 -2.85 -5.07 0.17
CA GLY A 52 -2.58 -6.51 0.08
C GLY A 52 -2.02 -7.11 1.38
N LEU A 53 -1.45 -6.28 2.24
CA LEU A 53 -0.88 -6.70 3.52
C LEU A 53 -1.69 -6.22 4.74
N SER A 54 -2.90 -5.67 4.53
CA SER A 54 -3.80 -5.30 5.64
C SER A 54 -4.24 -6.53 6.45
N ASP A 55 -4.72 -6.30 7.66
CA ASP A 55 -5.16 -7.36 8.56
C ASP A 55 -6.00 -8.45 7.86
N PRO A 56 -5.74 -9.74 8.12
CA PRO A 56 -4.89 -10.33 9.17
C PRO A 56 -3.41 -10.50 8.80
N TYR A 57 -2.95 -9.94 7.71
CA TYR A 57 -1.56 -9.99 7.28
C TYR A 57 -0.67 -9.02 8.08
N PRO A 58 0.69 -9.15 7.97
CA PRO A 58 1.64 -8.42 8.83
C PRO A 58 1.68 -6.90 8.67
N ASN A 59 0.87 -6.31 7.78
CA ASN A 59 0.86 -4.92 7.35
C ASN A 59 2.16 -4.46 6.65
N ALA A 60 2.01 -3.54 5.72
CA ALA A 60 3.13 -2.82 5.15
C ALA A 60 3.74 -1.88 6.20
N PHE A 61 5.04 -1.62 6.12
CA PHE A 61 5.74 -0.84 7.13
C PHE A 61 6.87 -0.02 6.55
N PHE A 62 7.28 0.98 7.31
CA PHE A 62 8.49 1.77 7.10
C PHE A 62 9.19 2.03 8.45
N PHE A 63 10.37 2.62 8.39
CA PHE A 63 11.09 3.04 9.59
C PHE A 63 11.09 4.56 9.74
N PHE A 64 10.91 5.01 10.97
CA PHE A 64 11.05 6.41 11.35
C PHE A 64 11.75 6.50 12.72
N ASN A 65 12.90 7.18 12.77
CA ASN A 65 13.74 7.26 13.98
C ASN A 65 13.97 5.87 14.62
N GLU A 66 14.39 4.91 13.79
CA GLU A 66 14.67 3.51 14.17
C GLU A 66 13.44 2.71 14.64
N LYS A 67 12.25 3.32 14.70
CA LYS A 67 11.01 2.63 15.04
C LYS A 67 10.35 2.08 13.79
N LYS A 68 9.91 0.82 13.87
CA LYS A 68 9.07 0.20 12.85
C LYS A 68 7.64 0.72 13.00
N ILE A 69 7.10 1.27 11.92
CA ILE A 69 5.75 1.82 11.87
C ILE A 69 4.95 1.04 10.84
N LEU A 70 3.86 0.42 11.27
CA LEU A 70 2.94 -0.30 10.40
C LEU A 70 1.90 0.67 9.85
N VAL A 71 1.58 0.54 8.56
CA VAL A 71 0.54 1.34 7.92
C VAL A 71 -0.77 0.55 7.95
N LYS A 72 -1.75 1.06 8.68
CA LYS A 72 -3.07 0.42 8.81
C LYS A 72 -4.04 0.87 7.72
N LYS A 73 -4.03 2.18 7.39
CA LYS A 73 -4.90 2.73 6.35
C LYS A 73 -4.18 3.77 5.51
N ALA A 74 -4.27 3.59 4.21
CA ALA A 74 -3.83 4.57 3.21
C ALA A 74 -4.83 4.65 2.07
N LYS A 75 -4.79 5.75 1.32
CA LYS A 75 -5.59 5.95 0.10
C LYS A 75 -4.87 6.85 -0.89
N LEU A 76 -5.18 6.67 -2.15
CA LEU A 76 -4.82 7.60 -3.21
C LEU A 76 -5.63 8.90 -3.05
N ILE A 77 -5.03 10.03 -3.37
CA ILE A 77 -5.65 11.36 -3.32
C ILE A 77 -5.39 12.13 -4.60
N GLU A 78 -6.26 13.11 -4.89
CA GLU A 78 -6.11 14.00 -6.05
C GLU A 78 -5.11 15.14 -5.79
N ASP A 79 -4.88 15.48 -4.52
CA ASP A 79 -3.92 16.52 -4.14
C ASP A 79 -2.51 16.14 -4.64
N ASP A 80 -1.89 17.01 -5.45
CA ASP A 80 -0.56 16.78 -6.06
C ASP A 80 0.53 17.48 -5.24
N PHE A 81 1.11 16.75 -4.29
CA PHE A 81 2.28 17.19 -3.54
C PHE A 81 3.53 16.53 -4.11
N ARG A 82 4.56 17.31 -4.35
CA ARG A 82 5.83 16.85 -4.92
C ARG A 82 6.97 17.05 -3.94
N GLY A 83 7.80 16.05 -3.83
CA GLY A 83 8.96 16.06 -2.96
C GLY A 83 9.83 14.82 -3.17
N PRO A 84 10.95 14.73 -2.47
CA PRO A 84 11.73 13.49 -2.41
C PRO A 84 10.86 12.33 -1.93
N PRO A 85 11.06 11.11 -2.47
CA PRO A 85 10.31 9.93 -2.05
C PRO A 85 10.40 9.71 -0.53
N GLY A 86 9.26 9.44 0.11
CA GLY A 86 9.15 9.24 1.56
C GLY A 86 9.05 10.52 2.39
N ARG A 87 8.98 11.71 1.77
CA ARG A 87 8.86 12.97 2.53
C ARG A 87 7.42 13.27 2.91
N ILE A 88 7.20 13.66 4.17
CA ILE A 88 5.90 14.17 4.63
C ILE A 88 5.71 15.58 4.08
N CYS A 89 4.79 15.75 3.14
CA CYS A 89 4.52 17.02 2.46
C CYS A 89 3.43 17.84 3.14
N ALA A 90 2.43 17.19 3.75
CA ALA A 90 1.33 17.88 4.41
C ALA A 90 0.72 17.03 5.53
N ARG A 91 0.00 17.70 6.43
CA ARG A 91 -0.86 17.10 7.46
C ARG A 91 -2.28 17.59 7.22
N LYS A 92 -3.23 16.68 7.07
CA LYS A 92 -4.61 17.03 6.70
C LYS A 92 -5.55 15.91 7.16
N ASP A 93 -6.72 16.27 7.64
CA ASP A 93 -7.85 15.37 7.91
C ASP A 93 -7.51 14.13 8.78
N GLY A 94 -6.67 14.31 9.79
CA GLY A 94 -6.26 13.22 10.69
C GLY A 94 -5.14 12.34 10.14
N GLY A 95 -4.51 12.71 9.02
CA GLY A 95 -3.46 11.96 8.37
C GLY A 95 -2.31 12.80 7.86
N ILE A 96 -1.38 12.13 7.19
CA ILE A 96 -0.23 12.74 6.52
C ILE A 96 -0.27 12.44 5.02
N ILE A 97 0.26 13.36 4.23
CA ILE A 97 0.49 13.17 2.80
C ILE A 97 1.99 12.98 2.59
N VAL A 98 2.33 11.86 1.95
CA VAL A 98 3.72 11.46 1.70
C VAL A 98 3.95 11.42 0.20
N SER A 99 5.07 11.99 -0.25
CA SER A 99 5.50 11.89 -1.64
C SER A 99 6.11 10.52 -1.93
N CYS A 100 5.79 9.97 -3.10
CA CYS A 100 6.23 8.67 -3.59
C CYS A 100 6.85 8.82 -4.98
N GLY A 101 7.53 7.76 -5.43
CA GLY A 101 8.03 7.69 -6.79
C GLY A 101 9.15 8.68 -7.12
N THR A 102 9.75 8.48 -8.28
CA THR A 102 10.84 9.32 -8.79
C THR A 102 10.43 10.15 -10.00
N LYS A 103 9.20 9.99 -10.49
CA LYS A 103 8.69 10.70 -11.67
C LYS A 103 7.94 11.96 -11.25
N PHE A 104 8.48 13.12 -11.55
CA PHE A 104 7.84 14.41 -11.25
C PHE A 104 6.69 14.79 -12.19
N SER A 105 6.43 14.02 -13.25
CA SER A 105 5.38 14.31 -14.23
C SER A 105 3.97 13.86 -13.82
N GLU A 106 3.86 13.03 -12.79
CA GLU A 106 2.62 12.41 -12.34
C GLU A 106 2.36 12.74 -10.87
N ASN A 107 1.09 12.73 -10.45
CA ASN A 107 0.76 12.83 -9.04
C ASN A 107 1.31 11.62 -8.28
N GLN A 108 2.19 11.87 -7.34
CA GLN A 108 2.88 10.85 -6.54
C GLN A 108 2.56 11.00 -5.04
N SER A 109 1.38 11.51 -4.72
CA SER A 109 0.94 11.70 -3.33
C SER A 109 0.14 10.52 -2.81
N LEU A 110 0.52 10.02 -1.64
CA LEU A 110 -0.19 8.99 -0.90
C LEU A 110 -0.64 9.55 0.45
N PHE A 111 -1.91 9.39 0.78
CA PHE A 111 -2.45 9.76 2.07
C PHE A 111 -2.45 8.57 3.04
N ILE A 112 -1.88 8.76 4.22
CA ILE A 112 -1.85 7.76 5.31
C ILE A 112 -2.65 8.32 6.48
N SER A 113 -3.72 7.64 6.88
CA SER A 113 -4.60 8.08 7.97
C SER A 113 -4.32 7.38 9.29
N GLU A 114 -4.01 6.08 9.26
CA GLU A 114 -3.81 5.30 10.47
C GLU A 114 -2.51 4.51 10.41
N ILE A 115 -1.78 4.53 11.52
CA ILE A 115 -0.53 3.81 11.72
C ILE A 115 -0.55 3.05 13.04
N GLU A 116 0.28 2.03 13.15
CA GLU A 116 0.50 1.31 14.41
C GLU A 116 1.98 1.39 14.79
N VAL A 117 2.23 1.71 16.05
CA VAL A 117 3.57 1.79 16.65
C VAL A 117 3.55 1.02 17.96
N ASN A 118 4.39 0.00 18.09
CA ASN A 118 4.47 -0.85 19.29
C ASN A 118 3.11 -1.43 19.76
N GLY A 119 2.25 -1.83 18.80
CA GLY A 119 0.94 -2.40 19.11
C GLY A 119 -0.16 -1.37 19.42
N GLN A 120 0.13 -0.08 19.33
CA GLN A 120 -0.84 0.98 19.55
C GLN A 120 -1.16 1.73 18.25
N ILE A 121 -2.45 1.91 17.96
CA ILE A 121 -2.92 2.59 16.75
C ILE A 121 -3.04 4.10 17.00
N TYR A 122 -2.57 4.89 16.04
CA TYR A 122 -2.62 6.35 16.04
C TYR A 122 -3.20 6.87 14.72
N LYS A 123 -3.86 8.02 14.78
CA LYS A 123 -4.00 8.86 13.60
C LYS A 123 -2.61 9.37 13.20
N ALA A 124 -2.29 9.31 11.91
CA ALA A 124 -0.93 9.61 11.47
C ALA A 124 -0.50 11.04 11.78
N ASP A 125 -1.40 12.03 11.69
CA ASP A 125 -1.10 13.42 12.01
C ASP A 125 -0.85 13.67 13.53
N ASN A 126 -1.39 12.84 14.42
CA ASN A 126 -1.11 12.95 15.85
C ASN A 126 0.29 12.43 16.20
N PHE A 127 0.81 11.50 15.41
CA PHE A 127 2.15 10.94 15.60
C PHE A 127 3.22 11.81 14.91
N PHE A 128 2.99 12.17 13.65
CA PHE A 128 3.89 13.02 12.87
C PHE A 128 3.52 14.49 13.04
N THR A 129 4.16 15.16 13.98
CA THR A 129 3.85 16.56 14.32
C THR A 129 4.59 17.58 13.46
N LYS A 130 5.67 17.16 12.78
CA LYS A 130 6.49 18.02 11.94
C LYS A 130 6.31 17.70 10.46
N LEU A 131 6.44 18.71 9.62
CA LEU A 131 6.52 18.56 8.17
C LEU A 131 7.96 18.36 7.73
N TRP A 132 8.13 17.86 6.51
CA TRP A 132 9.43 17.68 5.84
C TRP A 132 10.33 16.62 6.48
N GLU A 133 9.77 15.74 7.30
CA GLU A 133 10.46 14.55 7.80
C GLU A 133 10.46 13.46 6.73
N ASP A 134 11.57 12.70 6.65
CA ASP A 134 11.74 11.63 5.69
C ASP A 134 11.45 10.26 6.35
N LEU A 135 10.57 9.50 5.75
CA LEU A 135 10.26 8.12 6.12
C LEU A 135 11.23 7.18 5.37
N LYS A 136 11.66 6.08 6.02
CA LYS A 136 12.68 5.17 5.46
C LYS A 136 12.20 3.73 5.36
#